data_083d97e522696824244cf7c54334b361
#
_entry.id   083d97e522696824244cf7c54334b361
#
_cell.length_a   1.000
_cell.length_b   1.000
_cell.length_c   1.000
_cell.angle_alpha   90.00
_cell.angle_beta   90.00
_cell.angle_gamma   90.00
#
_symmetry.space_group_name_H-M   'P 1'
#
loop_
_entity.id
_entity.type
_entity.pdbx_description
1 polymer ?
#
loop_
_entity_poly.entity_id
_entity_poly.type
_entity_poly.pdbx_seq_one_letter_code
_entity_poly.pdbx_strand_id
1 'polypeptide(L)'
;MVLSFLLILLQSFFTLSPVEKESINWRSRRDLTWSDFKGKPVETAPNAAMTSTSILIDFNYDNTTLKYHLSCVFYPEKSWTKVSSSHILGHEQGHFDISELYTRKLHKALSEYSFRANTVDKDIKAIYERIAREQSAYQALYDQQTNYSRNTQKQEEWQGQIISELNGLSQFSAYP
;
A
#
# COMPACT_ATOMS: atom_id res chain seq x y z
N MET A 1 14.70 41.88 34.73
CA MET A 1 14.39 41.74 33.29
C MET A 1 14.23 40.26 32.97
N VAL A 2 13.00 39.80 32.88
CA VAL A 2 12.69 38.39 32.57
C VAL A 2 12.34 38.33 31.10
N LEU A 3 13.19 37.65 30.29
CA LEU A 3 12.95 37.42 28.88
C LEU A 3 12.05 36.20 28.76
N SER A 4 10.76 36.41 28.44
CA SER A 4 9.86 35.32 28.07
C SER A 4 10.14 34.90 26.61
N PHE A 5 10.69 33.71 26.44
CA PHE A 5 10.74 33.06 25.14
C PHE A 5 9.36 32.43 24.84
N LEU A 6 8.66 33.02 23.88
CA LEU A 6 7.42 32.47 23.34
C LEU A 6 7.80 31.35 22.32
N LEU A 7 7.65 30.10 22.75
CA LEU A 7 7.83 28.95 21.89
C LEU A 7 6.59 28.80 20.98
N ILE A 8 6.69 29.24 19.72
CA ILE A 8 5.64 29.01 18.73
C ILE A 8 5.74 27.54 18.28
N LEU A 9 4.86 26.72 18.85
CA LEU A 9 4.59 25.38 18.33
C LEU A 9 3.91 25.53 16.96
N LEU A 10 4.66 25.33 15.88
CA LEU A 10 4.08 25.16 14.55
C LEU A 10 3.35 23.80 14.55
N GLN A 11 2.05 23.81 14.84
CA GLN A 11 1.19 22.69 14.56
C GLN A 11 1.00 22.64 13.04
N SER A 12 1.74 21.77 12.38
CA SER A 12 1.48 21.43 10.99
C SER A 12 0.13 20.71 10.93
N PHE A 13 -0.94 21.45 10.64
CA PHE A 13 -2.20 20.86 10.22
C PHE A 13 -1.96 20.21 8.86
N PHE A 14 -1.72 18.90 8.85
CA PHE A 14 -1.83 18.10 7.64
C PHE A 14 -3.29 18.10 7.22
N THR A 15 -3.65 19.01 6.31
CA THR A 15 -4.89 18.89 5.57
C THR A 15 -4.70 17.73 4.60
N LEU A 16 -5.31 16.57 4.89
CA LEU A 16 -5.43 15.45 3.95
C LEU A 16 -5.85 16.00 2.59
N SER A 17 -5.05 15.71 1.56
CA SER A 17 -5.40 16.09 0.19
C SER A 17 -6.79 15.54 -0.16
N PRO A 18 -7.65 16.25 -0.90
CA PRO A 18 -8.99 15.76 -1.26
C PRO A 18 -8.99 14.37 -1.91
N VAL A 19 -7.88 13.96 -2.54
CA VAL A 19 -7.69 12.64 -3.17
C VAL A 19 -7.59 11.50 -2.12
N GLU A 20 -7.14 11.79 -0.90
CA GLU A 20 -7.08 10.77 0.18
C GLU A 20 -8.45 10.46 0.78
N LYS A 21 -9.42 11.36 0.62
CA LYS A 21 -10.78 11.21 1.16
C LYS A 21 -11.62 10.12 0.46
N GLU A 22 -11.21 9.65 -0.70
CA GLU A 22 -11.93 8.65 -1.52
C GLU A 22 -11.15 7.36 -1.74
N SER A 23 -10.16 7.05 -0.91
CA SER A 23 -9.44 5.78 -1.02
C SER A 23 -10.23 4.62 -0.39
N ILE A 24 -10.03 3.41 -0.94
CA ILE A 24 -10.59 2.17 -0.40
C ILE A 24 -9.49 1.48 0.39
N ASN A 25 -9.71 1.29 1.70
CA ASN A 25 -8.79 0.53 2.53
C ASN A 25 -9.04 -0.97 2.36
N TRP A 26 -7.98 -1.76 2.15
CA TRP A 26 -8.06 -3.20 1.93
C TRP A 26 -8.75 -3.94 3.09
N ARG A 27 -8.49 -3.57 4.33
CA ARG A 27 -9.10 -4.17 5.53
C ARG A 27 -10.59 -3.85 5.66
N SER A 28 -11.04 -2.72 5.14
CA SER A 28 -12.46 -2.34 5.17
C SER A 28 -13.23 -2.98 4.03
N ARG A 29 -12.65 -3.06 2.84
CA ARG A 29 -13.25 -3.68 1.67
C ARG A 29 -12.17 -4.18 0.72
N ARG A 30 -11.87 -5.47 0.81
CA ARG A 30 -10.87 -6.11 -0.03
C ARG A 30 -11.30 -6.18 -1.50
N ASP A 31 -12.52 -6.65 -1.76
CA ASP A 31 -12.94 -6.99 -3.11
C ASP A 31 -13.27 -5.74 -3.93
N LEU A 32 -12.55 -5.58 -5.04
CA LEU A 32 -12.77 -4.52 -6.01
C LEU A 32 -13.85 -4.91 -7.02
N THR A 33 -14.51 -3.91 -7.55
CA THR A 33 -15.43 -4.00 -8.68
C THR A 33 -15.04 -2.98 -9.74
N TRP A 34 -15.46 -3.16 -10.98
CA TRP A 34 -15.18 -2.18 -12.04
C TRP A 34 -15.74 -0.77 -11.74
N SER A 35 -16.78 -0.66 -10.91
CA SER A 35 -17.31 0.64 -10.47
C SER A 35 -16.35 1.42 -9.56
N ASP A 36 -15.30 0.77 -9.05
CA ASP A 36 -14.26 1.41 -8.25
C ASP A 36 -13.19 2.10 -9.10
N PHE A 37 -13.06 1.75 -10.38
CA PHE A 37 -12.10 2.30 -11.32
C PHE A 37 -12.66 3.56 -11.98
N LYS A 38 -12.54 4.70 -11.30
CA LYS A 38 -13.14 5.98 -11.68
C LYS A 38 -12.22 6.89 -12.49
N GLY A 39 -10.93 6.55 -12.55
CA GLY A 39 -9.94 7.32 -13.29
C GLY A 39 -10.21 7.30 -14.80
N LYS A 40 -9.81 8.35 -15.48
CA LYS A 40 -9.94 8.42 -16.94
C LYS A 40 -8.92 7.47 -17.59
N PRO A 41 -9.36 6.55 -18.46
CA PRO A 41 -8.45 5.67 -19.19
C PRO A 41 -7.41 6.43 -20.00
N VAL A 42 -6.17 5.95 -19.98
CA VAL A 42 -5.10 6.46 -20.84
C VAL A 42 -5.15 5.69 -22.15
N GLU A 43 -5.73 6.29 -23.19
CA GLU A 43 -6.01 5.60 -24.48
C GLU A 43 -4.75 5.03 -25.13
N THR A 44 -3.62 5.72 -25.03
CA THR A 44 -2.34 5.30 -25.58
C THR A 44 -1.61 4.24 -24.76
N ALA A 45 -2.05 3.96 -23.53
CA ALA A 45 -1.44 2.91 -22.70
C ALA A 45 -1.75 1.52 -23.30
N PRO A 46 -0.77 0.59 -23.31
CA PRO A 46 -0.99 -0.76 -23.81
C PRO A 46 -1.85 -1.62 -22.87
N ASN A 47 -2.03 -1.18 -21.62
CA ASN A 47 -2.78 -1.87 -20.58
C ASN A 47 -4.29 -1.78 -20.82
N ALA A 48 -5.01 -2.84 -20.47
CA ALA A 48 -6.47 -2.87 -20.49
C ALA A 48 -7.10 -2.17 -19.26
N ALA A 49 -6.38 -2.18 -18.15
CA ALA A 49 -6.73 -1.50 -16.91
C ALA A 49 -5.46 -1.12 -16.14
N MET A 50 -5.60 -0.38 -15.07
CA MET A 50 -4.52 -0.01 -14.16
C MET A 50 -5.06 0.18 -12.75
N THR A 51 -4.44 -0.49 -11.80
CA THR A 51 -4.68 -0.36 -10.37
C THR A 51 -3.63 0.54 -9.73
N SER A 52 -4.08 1.57 -9.01
CA SER A 52 -3.23 2.46 -8.23
C SER A 52 -3.44 2.21 -6.75
N THR A 53 -2.37 1.78 -6.06
CA THR A 53 -2.39 1.48 -4.63
C THR A 53 -1.23 2.14 -3.90
N SER A 54 -1.33 2.25 -2.58
CA SER A 54 -0.22 2.68 -1.72
C SER A 54 -0.25 1.96 -0.38
N ILE A 55 0.94 1.80 0.18
CA ILE A 55 1.15 1.52 1.60
C ILE A 55 1.43 2.85 2.27
N LEU A 56 0.55 3.25 3.17
CA LEU A 56 0.70 4.48 3.95
C LEU A 56 1.25 4.13 5.33
N ILE A 57 2.18 4.94 5.81
CA ILE A 57 2.70 4.89 7.17
C ILE A 57 2.64 6.29 7.76
N ASP A 58 2.06 6.38 8.95
CA ASP A 58 2.20 7.52 9.84
C ASP A 58 2.85 7.03 11.13
N PHE A 59 3.80 7.78 11.70
CA PHE A 59 4.46 7.38 12.93
C PHE A 59 4.84 8.58 13.78
N ASN A 60 4.84 8.35 15.08
CA ASN A 60 5.36 9.27 16.08
C ASN A 60 6.12 8.49 17.16
N TYR A 61 6.97 9.17 17.91
CA TYR A 61 7.75 8.56 18.96
C TYR A 61 8.07 9.55 20.08
N ASP A 62 8.35 9.00 21.25
CA ASP A 62 8.94 9.70 22.38
C ASP A 62 10.35 9.14 22.68
N ASN A 63 10.87 9.35 23.89
CA ASN A 63 12.21 8.85 24.26
C ASN A 63 12.30 7.33 24.44
N THR A 64 11.17 6.63 24.50
CA THR A 64 11.09 5.22 24.89
C THR A 64 10.31 4.35 23.93
N THR A 65 9.35 4.92 23.16
CA THR A 65 8.39 4.16 22.36
C THR A 65 8.20 4.75 20.99
N LEU A 66 8.01 3.86 20.00
CA LEU A 66 7.54 4.15 18.66
C LEU A 66 6.06 3.75 18.57
N LYS A 67 5.23 4.66 18.04
CA LYS A 67 3.86 4.37 17.62
C LYS A 67 3.75 4.60 16.13
N TYR A 68 3.06 3.74 15.42
CA TYR A 68 2.82 3.89 13.99
C TYR A 68 1.42 3.45 13.62
N HIS A 69 0.95 3.93 12.48
CA HIS A 69 -0.29 3.52 11.84
C HIS A 69 0.00 3.17 10.39
N LEU A 70 -0.57 2.06 9.92
CA LEU A 70 -0.42 1.60 8.55
C LEU A 70 -1.78 1.54 7.84
N SER A 71 -1.76 1.76 6.54
CA SER A 71 -2.91 1.55 5.68
C SER A 71 -2.48 1.03 4.32
N CYS A 72 -3.20 0.03 3.82
CA CYS A 72 -3.14 -0.40 2.43
C CYS A 72 -4.35 0.17 1.71
N VAL A 73 -4.14 1.04 0.72
CA VAL A 73 -5.22 1.76 0.06
C VAL A 73 -5.17 1.62 -1.46
N PHE A 74 -6.36 1.53 -2.04
CA PHE A 74 -6.61 1.66 -3.48
C PHE A 74 -7.18 3.05 -3.75
N TYR A 75 -6.77 3.66 -4.87
CA TYR A 75 -7.22 4.99 -5.28
C TYR A 75 -8.16 4.93 -6.48
N PRO A 76 -9.48 5.06 -6.29
CA PRO A 76 -10.45 5.02 -7.38
C PRO A 76 -10.15 5.99 -8.52
N GLU A 77 -9.88 7.25 -8.21
CA GLU A 77 -9.65 8.31 -9.20
C GLU A 77 -8.32 8.18 -9.97
N LYS A 78 -7.41 7.35 -9.47
CA LYS A 78 -6.13 7.06 -10.13
C LYS A 78 -6.13 5.71 -10.85
N SER A 79 -7.16 4.89 -10.61
CA SER A 79 -7.32 3.57 -11.21
C SER A 79 -8.36 3.64 -12.32
N TRP A 80 -8.08 3.01 -13.45
CA TRP A 80 -8.93 3.08 -14.63
C TRP A 80 -9.01 1.74 -15.37
N THR A 81 -10.05 1.58 -16.17
CA THR A 81 -10.25 0.42 -17.05
C THR A 81 -10.79 0.84 -18.41
N LYS A 82 -10.42 0.09 -19.46
CA LYS A 82 -10.97 0.14 -20.81
C LYS A 82 -11.92 -1.04 -21.08
N VAL A 83 -12.03 -1.96 -20.13
CA VAL A 83 -12.72 -3.25 -20.30
C VAL A 83 -13.56 -3.59 -19.07
N SER A 84 -14.43 -4.62 -19.21
CA SER A 84 -15.28 -5.12 -18.12
C SER A 84 -15.11 -6.62 -17.85
N SER A 85 -13.95 -7.20 -18.24
CA SER A 85 -13.66 -8.63 -18.05
C SER A 85 -13.42 -8.95 -16.57
N SER A 86 -14.09 -9.98 -16.05
CA SER A 86 -13.86 -10.49 -14.69
C SER A 86 -12.46 -11.04 -14.50
N HIS A 87 -11.88 -11.65 -15.55
CA HIS A 87 -10.52 -12.16 -15.53
C HIS A 87 -9.50 -11.03 -15.34
N ILE A 88 -9.66 -9.90 -16.06
CA ILE A 88 -8.80 -8.73 -15.89
C ILE A 88 -9.05 -8.06 -14.54
N LEU A 89 -10.28 -8.01 -14.04
CA LEU A 89 -10.56 -7.53 -12.68
C LEU A 89 -9.81 -8.37 -11.63
N GLY A 90 -9.76 -9.69 -11.80
CA GLY A 90 -8.97 -10.57 -10.92
C GLY A 90 -7.47 -10.27 -10.96
N HIS A 91 -6.92 -9.84 -12.11
CA HIS A 91 -5.55 -9.37 -12.22
C HIS A 91 -5.33 -8.06 -11.44
N GLU A 92 -6.20 -7.09 -11.62
CA GLU A 92 -6.15 -5.80 -10.90
C GLU A 92 -6.34 -5.97 -9.39
N GLN A 93 -7.20 -6.91 -8.96
CA GLN A 93 -7.31 -7.32 -7.56
C GLN A 93 -5.99 -7.87 -7.01
N GLY A 94 -5.26 -8.65 -7.83
CA GLY A 94 -3.94 -9.17 -7.46
C GLY A 94 -2.95 -8.06 -7.08
N HIS A 95 -2.94 -6.94 -7.80
CA HIS A 95 -2.12 -5.77 -7.46
C HIS A 95 -2.48 -5.18 -6.09
N PHE A 96 -3.76 -5.12 -5.75
CA PHE A 96 -4.22 -4.64 -4.44
C PHE A 96 -3.86 -5.63 -3.31
N ASP A 97 -4.03 -6.93 -3.55
CA ASP A 97 -3.66 -7.98 -2.59
C ASP A 97 -2.13 -8.04 -2.37
N ILE A 98 -1.32 -7.80 -3.39
CA ILE A 98 0.14 -7.66 -3.26
C ILE A 98 0.48 -6.46 -2.37
N SER A 99 -0.23 -5.34 -2.51
CA SER A 99 0.00 -4.17 -1.66
C SER A 99 -0.30 -4.48 -0.20
N GLU A 100 -1.37 -5.23 0.10
CA GLU A 100 -1.66 -5.71 1.46
C GLU A 100 -0.59 -6.67 1.97
N LEU A 101 -0.13 -7.61 1.14
CA LEU A 101 0.94 -8.53 1.50
C LEU A 101 2.19 -7.78 1.99
N TYR A 102 2.56 -6.72 1.27
CA TYR A 102 3.72 -5.92 1.65
C TYR A 102 3.43 -4.96 2.81
N THR A 103 2.18 -4.57 3.05
CA THR A 103 1.77 -3.87 4.28
C THR A 103 1.99 -4.77 5.51
N ARG A 104 1.62 -6.05 5.43
CA ARG A 104 1.91 -7.03 6.49
C ARG A 104 3.41 -7.28 6.68
N LYS A 105 4.19 -7.35 5.60
CA LYS A 105 5.66 -7.44 5.67
C LYS A 105 6.26 -6.19 6.34
N LEU A 106 5.72 -5.01 6.06
CA LEU A 106 6.13 -3.77 6.73
C LEU A 106 5.78 -3.82 8.22
N HIS A 107 4.54 -4.20 8.57
CA HIS A 107 4.14 -4.37 9.97
C HIS A 107 5.05 -5.35 10.72
N LYS A 108 5.35 -6.51 10.13
CA LYS A 108 6.31 -7.45 10.70
C LYS A 108 7.65 -6.80 10.98
N ALA A 109 8.23 -6.13 9.99
CA ALA A 109 9.54 -5.50 10.13
C ALA A 109 9.56 -4.39 11.20
N LEU A 110 8.47 -3.62 11.32
CA LEU A 110 8.32 -2.59 12.35
C LEU A 110 8.10 -3.19 13.75
N SER A 111 7.37 -4.30 13.85
CA SER A 111 7.15 -4.99 15.14
C SER A 111 8.42 -5.66 15.68
N GLU A 112 9.34 -6.04 14.80
CA GLU A 112 10.64 -6.62 15.12
C GLU A 112 11.77 -5.56 15.28
N TYR A 113 11.46 -4.27 15.00
CA TYR A 113 12.43 -3.19 15.11
C TYR A 113 12.77 -2.85 16.56
N SER A 114 14.06 -2.85 16.87
CA SER A 114 14.56 -2.40 18.17
C SER A 114 14.65 -0.86 18.19
N PHE A 115 13.75 -0.23 18.90
CA PHE A 115 13.63 1.22 18.97
C PHE A 115 14.91 1.90 19.45
N ARG A 116 15.31 2.98 18.76
CA ARG A 116 16.46 3.85 19.10
C ARG A 116 16.09 5.29 18.77
N ALA A 117 15.82 6.10 19.80
CA ALA A 117 15.32 7.47 19.65
C ALA A 117 16.18 8.37 18.73
N ASN A 118 17.51 8.19 18.73
CA ASN A 118 18.43 9.00 17.95
C ASN A 118 18.56 8.60 16.47
N THR A 119 18.00 7.47 16.04
CA THR A 119 18.07 6.98 14.65
C THR A 119 16.73 6.58 14.07
N VAL A 120 15.63 6.68 14.85
CA VAL A 120 14.30 6.15 14.48
C VAL A 120 13.83 6.64 13.10
N ASP A 121 13.91 7.94 12.80
CA ASP A 121 13.48 8.46 11.50
C ASP A 121 14.22 7.82 10.32
N LYS A 122 15.54 7.71 10.45
CA LYS A 122 16.40 7.07 9.45
C LYS A 122 16.10 5.58 9.33
N ASP A 123 15.92 4.91 10.46
CA ASP A 123 15.69 3.46 10.51
C ASP A 123 14.31 3.11 9.92
N ILE A 124 13.25 3.84 10.31
CA ILE A 124 11.89 3.63 9.76
C ILE A 124 11.86 3.92 8.27
N LYS A 125 12.48 5.02 7.83
CA LYS A 125 12.61 5.33 6.40
C LYS A 125 13.31 4.21 5.63
N ALA A 126 14.42 3.69 6.14
CA ALA A 126 15.16 2.60 5.50
C ALA A 126 14.34 1.30 5.41
N ILE A 127 13.59 0.96 6.48
CA ILE A 127 12.67 -0.19 6.48
C ILE A 127 11.59 0.00 5.41
N TYR A 128 10.92 1.15 5.39
CA TYR A 128 9.87 1.46 4.43
C TYR A 128 10.38 1.38 2.99
N GLU A 129 11.51 2.04 2.69
CA GLU A 129 12.08 2.07 1.33
C GLU A 129 12.50 0.67 0.85
N ARG A 130 13.01 -0.18 1.75
CA ARG A 130 13.31 -1.58 1.41
C ARG A 130 12.04 -2.34 1.03
N ILE A 131 10.99 -2.26 1.85
CA ILE A 131 9.70 -2.90 1.61
C ILE A 131 9.06 -2.39 0.31
N ALA A 132 9.11 -1.08 0.05
CA ALA A 132 8.58 -0.49 -1.17
C ALA A 132 9.32 -0.97 -2.43
N ARG A 133 10.65 -1.13 -2.38
CA ARG A 133 11.42 -1.70 -3.50
C ARG A 133 11.07 -3.17 -3.74
N GLU A 134 10.97 -3.96 -2.67
CA GLU A 134 10.56 -5.38 -2.76
C GLU A 134 9.14 -5.51 -3.34
N GLN A 135 8.20 -4.68 -2.90
CA GLN A 135 6.84 -4.62 -3.46
C GLN A 135 6.87 -4.31 -4.95
N SER A 136 7.58 -3.26 -5.36
CA SER A 136 7.67 -2.86 -6.77
C SER A 136 8.23 -3.98 -7.64
N ALA A 137 9.26 -4.68 -7.17
CA ALA A 137 9.84 -5.82 -7.89
C ALA A 137 8.85 -6.98 -8.01
N TYR A 138 8.07 -7.25 -6.96
CA TYR A 138 7.08 -8.32 -6.93
C TYR A 138 5.89 -8.00 -7.86
N GLN A 139 5.41 -6.76 -7.87
CA GLN A 139 4.38 -6.26 -8.80
C GLN A 139 4.84 -6.42 -10.26
N ALA A 140 6.08 -6.00 -10.56
CA ALA A 140 6.63 -6.14 -11.90
C ALA A 140 6.79 -7.61 -12.34
N LEU A 141 7.17 -8.49 -11.42
CA LEU A 141 7.27 -9.93 -11.68
C LEU A 141 5.89 -10.55 -11.93
N TYR A 142 4.88 -10.14 -11.16
CA TYR A 142 3.48 -10.54 -11.37
C TYR A 142 3.00 -10.18 -12.77
N ASP A 143 3.17 -8.92 -13.17
CA ASP A 143 2.83 -8.44 -14.52
C ASP A 143 3.55 -9.21 -15.60
N GLN A 144 4.86 -9.38 -15.45
CA GLN A 144 5.69 -10.10 -16.43
C GLN A 144 5.26 -11.57 -16.60
N GLN A 145 5.07 -12.29 -15.51
CA GLN A 145 4.76 -13.73 -15.56
C GLN A 145 3.33 -14.01 -15.99
N THR A 146 2.39 -13.13 -15.63
CA THR A 146 1.00 -13.21 -16.10
C THR A 146 0.84 -12.65 -17.52
N ASN A 147 1.91 -12.13 -18.12
CA ASN A 147 1.86 -11.40 -19.40
C ASN A 147 0.76 -10.33 -19.38
N TYR A 148 0.71 -9.53 -18.28
CA TYR A 148 -0.31 -8.50 -18.08
C TYR A 148 -1.73 -9.05 -18.24
N SER A 149 -2.07 -10.07 -17.46
CA SER A 149 -3.34 -10.83 -17.46
C SER A 149 -3.58 -11.77 -18.66
N ARG A 150 -2.70 -11.80 -19.67
CA ARG A 150 -2.94 -12.63 -20.88
C ARG A 150 -2.66 -14.11 -20.65
N ASN A 151 -1.81 -14.46 -19.69
CA ASN A 151 -1.52 -15.85 -19.30
C ASN A 151 -2.43 -16.24 -18.14
N THR A 152 -3.60 -16.81 -18.45
CA THR A 152 -4.63 -17.19 -17.48
C THR A 152 -4.13 -18.20 -16.45
N GLN A 153 -3.40 -19.24 -16.90
CA GLN A 153 -2.86 -20.25 -16.00
C GLN A 153 -1.88 -19.65 -15.00
N LYS A 154 -0.98 -18.80 -15.45
CA LYS A 154 -0.04 -18.11 -14.55
C LYS A 154 -0.74 -17.16 -13.60
N GLN A 155 -1.79 -16.51 -14.03
CA GLN A 155 -2.57 -15.65 -13.13
C GLN A 155 -3.25 -16.46 -12.02
N GLU A 156 -3.80 -17.63 -12.30
CA GLU A 156 -4.39 -18.52 -11.28
C GLU A 156 -3.33 -19.00 -10.30
N GLU A 157 -2.14 -19.41 -10.78
CA GLU A 157 -1.01 -19.79 -9.94
C GLU A 157 -0.60 -18.64 -9.00
N TRP A 158 -0.49 -17.41 -9.53
CA TRP A 158 -0.16 -16.22 -8.76
C TRP A 158 -1.22 -15.86 -7.74
N GLN A 159 -2.50 -15.94 -8.07
CA GLN A 159 -3.59 -15.70 -7.13
C GLN A 159 -3.53 -16.67 -5.96
N GLY A 160 -3.30 -17.95 -6.22
CA GLY A 160 -3.08 -18.97 -5.19
C GLY A 160 -1.87 -18.66 -4.31
N GLN A 161 -0.75 -18.24 -4.92
CA GLN A 161 0.47 -17.86 -4.19
C GLN A 161 0.24 -16.63 -3.29
N ILE A 162 -0.36 -15.55 -3.81
CA ILE A 162 -0.64 -14.33 -3.05
C ILE A 162 -1.53 -14.65 -1.84
N ILE A 163 -2.60 -15.44 -2.03
CA ILE A 163 -3.48 -15.86 -0.95
C ILE A 163 -2.73 -16.67 0.10
N SER A 164 -1.87 -17.60 -0.33
CA SER A 164 -1.04 -18.42 0.57
C SER A 164 -0.08 -17.55 1.40
N GLU A 165 0.59 -16.58 0.76
CA GLU A 165 1.49 -15.66 1.46
C GLU A 165 0.74 -14.72 2.43
N LEU A 166 -0.44 -14.22 2.06
CA LEU A 166 -1.31 -13.45 2.95
C LEU A 166 -1.72 -14.26 4.19
N ASN A 167 -2.09 -15.53 3.99
CA ASN A 167 -2.44 -16.43 5.09
C ASN A 167 -1.23 -16.72 5.99
N GLY A 168 -0.05 -16.90 5.42
CA GLY A 168 1.21 -17.08 6.16
C GLY A 168 1.59 -15.88 7.03
N LEU A 169 1.09 -14.68 6.69
CA LEU A 169 1.26 -13.43 7.44
C LEU A 169 -0.01 -13.00 8.19
N SER A 170 -0.93 -13.91 8.47
CA SER A 170 -2.22 -13.61 9.14
C SER A 170 -2.05 -12.94 10.50
N GLN A 171 -1.02 -13.33 11.29
CA GLN A 171 -0.69 -12.70 12.57
C GLN A 171 -0.32 -11.21 12.46
N PHE A 172 0.08 -10.74 11.29
CA PHE A 172 0.41 -9.35 11.00
C PHE A 172 -0.70 -8.59 10.26
N SER A 173 -1.89 -9.19 10.11
CA SER A 173 -3.05 -8.55 9.44
C SER A 173 -3.74 -7.47 10.30
N ALA A 174 -3.58 -7.54 11.62
CA ALA A 174 -4.15 -6.59 12.58
C ALA A 174 -3.14 -5.46 12.89
N TYR A 175 -2.57 -4.84 11.86
CA TYR A 175 -1.67 -3.69 12.04
C TYR A 175 -2.44 -2.45 12.54
N PRO A 176 -1.79 -1.58 13.36
CA PRO A 176 -2.42 -0.40 13.93
C PRO A 176 -2.71 0.68 12.89
#